data_9d49a0e4f7cdf873d5a11be1cd0791ce
#
_entry.id   9d49a0e4f7cdf873d5a11be1cd0791ce
#
_cell.length_a   1.000
_cell.length_b   1.000
_cell.length_c   1.000
_cell.angle_alpha   90.00
_cell.angle_beta   90.00
_cell.angle_gamma   90.00
#
_symmetry.space_group_name_H-M   'P 1'
#
loop_
_entity.id
_entity.type
_entity.pdbx_description
1 polymer ?
#
loop_
_entity_poly.entity_id
_entity_poly.type
_entity_poly.pdbx_seq_one_letter_code
_entity_poly.pdbx_strand_id
1 'polypeptide(L)'
;MKKIKADLLIIGAGSGGLVVASGAAQLGANVVLVEGDRMGGDCLNYGCVPSKALLAAANTAKQVNQSDKFGIKAKIVDLDYAGVMTYVEKKIAEIAPHDSQERFEEMGVTVLRDYAKFKDPKTVVVGNNEITARRIVLATGSRAKIPNIEGLNKVNYLTNESVFDLRKSPRHLAIIGGGPIGVEMAQAHARLGIKTTIIEINRIMQGYERRFVEPVHKSLIDDGVNILEGTVVDRVENDRSNIKLHLSSASTLVVSDLLIAAGRAPNIEKLALTEAGIKYNDLGVIVDRNLQTTNRSVYAIGDIVDGPSFTHTASYHAGIVLKKTLFGLSSTIQTTHIPQVTYTDPEIASVGLNFNDAVKRFGNKVERSCVNLESNDRAITDSKTEGFVEVVLFGRKVIGCTIVSKNAGELISFWAFIISRNLKISNVNSMVPPYPTLGEVNKRVVSEYYASRLFGNSFLKFYVKVFQKIFK
;
A
#
# COMPACT_ATOMS: atom_id res chain seq x y z
N MET A 1 38.89 -14.56 0.24
CA MET A 1 37.77 -13.61 0.38
C MET A 1 38.31 -12.25 0.80
N LYS A 2 37.87 -11.20 0.13
CA LYS A 2 38.23 -9.81 0.47
C LYS A 2 37.49 -9.40 1.74
N LYS A 3 38.19 -8.82 2.72
CA LYS A 3 37.60 -8.34 3.98
C LYS A 3 37.22 -6.86 3.86
N ILE A 4 35.97 -6.53 4.15
CA ILE A 4 35.44 -5.15 4.13
C ILE A 4 34.96 -4.80 5.54
N LYS A 5 35.32 -3.59 6.00
CA LYS A 5 34.80 -3.04 7.25
C LYS A 5 33.92 -1.84 6.93
N ALA A 6 32.76 -1.74 7.58
CA ALA A 6 31.81 -0.66 7.40
C ALA A 6 31.27 -0.15 8.75
N ASP A 7 30.80 1.09 8.80
CA ASP A 7 30.00 1.58 9.90
C ASP A 7 28.60 1.01 9.83
N LEU A 8 28.06 0.93 8.62
CA LEU A 8 26.71 0.45 8.35
C LEU A 8 26.70 -0.47 7.12
N LEU A 9 26.20 -1.69 7.31
CA LEU A 9 25.89 -2.62 6.23
C LEU A 9 24.37 -2.67 6.06
N ILE A 10 23.90 -2.47 4.83
CA ILE A 10 22.49 -2.52 4.48
C ILE A 10 22.27 -3.66 3.51
N ILE A 11 21.32 -4.54 3.79
CA ILE A 11 21.01 -5.70 2.96
C ILE A 11 19.61 -5.47 2.36
N GLY A 12 19.57 -5.19 1.06
CA GLY A 12 18.40 -4.83 0.27
C GLY A 12 18.40 -3.34 -0.12
N ALA A 13 18.33 -3.07 -1.42
CA ALA A 13 18.26 -1.73 -2.02
C ALA A 13 16.84 -1.37 -2.49
N GLY A 14 15.81 -1.79 -1.73
CA GLY A 14 14.46 -1.29 -1.87
C GLY A 14 14.27 0.05 -1.15
N SER A 15 13.06 0.57 -1.13
CA SER A 15 12.70 1.90 -0.61
C SER A 15 13.24 2.20 0.80
N GLY A 16 13.22 1.23 1.72
CA GLY A 16 13.76 1.41 3.06
C GLY A 16 15.28 1.43 3.09
N GLY A 17 15.94 0.49 2.40
CA GLY A 17 17.38 0.37 2.36
C GLY A 17 18.06 1.56 1.71
N LEU A 18 17.51 2.07 0.61
CA LEU A 18 18.02 3.24 -0.10
C LEU A 18 17.95 4.51 0.76
N VAL A 19 16.86 4.70 1.53
CA VAL A 19 16.76 5.85 2.46
C VAL A 19 17.81 5.75 3.56
N VAL A 20 18.05 4.55 4.12
CA VAL A 20 19.11 4.36 5.12
C VAL A 20 20.48 4.61 4.52
N ALA A 21 20.76 4.07 3.33
CA ALA A 21 22.06 4.21 2.66
C ALA A 21 22.36 5.68 2.34
N SER A 22 21.42 6.37 1.69
CA SER A 22 21.55 7.79 1.35
C SER A 22 21.75 8.66 2.59
N GLY A 23 20.88 8.49 3.62
CA GLY A 23 20.97 9.28 4.84
C GLY A 23 22.25 9.06 5.61
N ALA A 24 22.77 7.83 5.69
CA ALA A 24 24.01 7.52 6.39
C ALA A 24 25.25 8.03 5.64
N ALA A 25 25.31 7.84 4.31
CA ALA A 25 26.43 8.29 3.51
C ALA A 25 26.60 9.81 3.51
N GLN A 26 25.49 10.56 3.36
CA GLN A 26 25.49 12.03 3.42
C GLN A 26 25.93 12.59 4.80
N LEU A 27 25.83 11.78 5.85
CA LEU A 27 26.31 12.11 7.19
C LEU A 27 27.74 11.60 7.46
N GLY A 28 28.44 11.10 6.42
CA GLY A 28 29.84 10.72 6.47
C GLY A 28 30.13 9.31 7.02
N ALA A 29 29.11 8.46 7.16
CA ALA A 29 29.30 7.07 7.55
C ALA A 29 29.88 6.25 6.39
N ASN A 30 30.76 5.28 6.67
CA ASN A 30 31.21 4.29 5.71
C ASN A 30 30.11 3.24 5.51
N VAL A 31 29.43 3.30 4.37
CA VAL A 31 28.23 2.49 4.06
C VAL A 31 28.55 1.44 3.01
N VAL A 32 28.14 0.20 3.27
CA VAL A 32 28.04 -0.88 2.30
C VAL A 32 26.58 -1.21 2.07
N LEU A 33 26.14 -1.17 0.82
CA LEU A 33 24.78 -1.55 0.39
C LEU A 33 24.87 -2.82 -0.46
N VAL A 34 24.04 -3.81 -0.13
CA VAL A 34 24.00 -5.09 -0.84
C VAL A 34 22.64 -5.27 -1.49
N GLU A 35 22.62 -5.58 -2.79
CA GLU A 35 21.41 -5.88 -3.53
C GLU A 35 21.57 -7.12 -4.42
N GLY A 36 20.72 -8.10 -4.22
CA GLY A 36 20.77 -9.37 -4.95
C GLY A 36 19.99 -9.38 -6.27
N ASP A 37 19.12 -8.40 -6.51
CA ASP A 37 18.28 -8.29 -7.72
C ASP A 37 18.37 -6.87 -8.30
N ARG A 38 17.26 -6.15 -8.44
CA ARG A 38 17.22 -4.83 -9.06
C ARG A 38 17.26 -3.72 -8.02
N MET A 39 18.09 -2.71 -8.26
CA MET A 39 18.05 -1.47 -7.47
C MET A 39 16.65 -0.84 -7.50
N GLY A 40 16.21 -0.21 -6.39
CA GLY A 40 14.86 0.29 -6.22
C GLY A 40 13.88 -0.74 -5.66
N GLY A 41 14.24 -2.03 -5.71
CA GLY A 41 13.46 -3.15 -5.14
C GLY A 41 12.07 -3.31 -5.76
N ASP A 42 11.17 -3.93 -4.98
CA ASP A 42 9.80 -4.27 -5.41
C ASP A 42 8.97 -3.03 -5.83
N CYS A 43 9.05 -1.95 -5.07
CA CYS A 43 8.25 -0.74 -5.32
C CYS A 43 8.49 -0.14 -6.72
N LEU A 44 9.75 0.04 -7.11
CA LEU A 44 10.12 0.59 -8.40
C LEU A 44 9.85 -0.38 -9.56
N ASN A 45 10.26 -1.65 -9.38
CA ASN A 45 10.34 -2.58 -10.50
C ASN A 45 9.07 -3.43 -10.70
N TYR A 46 8.35 -3.76 -9.62
CA TYR A 46 7.30 -4.78 -9.62
C TYR A 46 6.04 -4.39 -8.84
N GLY A 47 6.02 -3.22 -8.21
CA GLY A 47 4.97 -2.83 -7.26
C GLY A 47 4.31 -1.51 -7.58
N CYS A 48 4.61 -0.49 -6.78
CA CYS A 48 3.91 0.80 -6.80
C CYS A 48 4.01 1.52 -8.15
N VAL A 49 5.21 1.62 -8.71
CA VAL A 49 5.43 2.38 -9.95
C VAL A 49 4.71 1.73 -11.13
N PRO A 50 4.97 0.45 -11.46
CA PRO A 50 4.30 -0.17 -12.60
C PRO A 50 2.78 -0.27 -12.43
N SER A 51 2.27 -0.59 -11.23
CA SER A 51 0.83 -0.69 -11.00
C SER A 51 0.12 0.65 -11.17
N LYS A 52 0.70 1.76 -10.69
CA LYS A 52 0.09 3.10 -10.83
C LYS A 52 0.19 3.63 -12.25
N ALA A 53 1.25 3.30 -12.97
CA ALA A 53 1.34 3.58 -14.41
C ALA A 53 0.27 2.81 -15.20
N LEU A 54 0.06 1.53 -14.91
CA LEU A 54 -0.98 0.71 -15.53
C LEU A 54 -2.39 1.25 -15.21
N LEU A 55 -2.66 1.58 -13.95
CA LEU A 55 -3.93 2.19 -13.53
C LEU A 55 -4.17 3.54 -14.20
N ALA A 56 -3.15 4.37 -14.40
CA ALA A 56 -3.28 5.65 -15.11
C ALA A 56 -3.71 5.44 -16.57
N ALA A 57 -3.09 4.49 -17.28
CA ALA A 57 -3.49 4.13 -18.64
C ALA A 57 -4.93 3.57 -18.68
N ALA A 58 -5.27 2.68 -17.76
CA ALA A 58 -6.61 2.10 -17.65
C ALA A 58 -7.68 3.15 -17.32
N ASN A 59 -7.37 4.11 -16.45
CA ASN A 59 -8.25 5.22 -16.14
C ASN A 59 -8.47 6.15 -17.36
N THR A 60 -7.45 6.35 -18.18
CA THR A 60 -7.59 7.08 -19.45
C THR A 60 -8.56 6.37 -20.38
N ALA A 61 -8.45 5.06 -20.55
CA ALA A 61 -9.39 4.27 -21.34
C ALA A 61 -10.83 4.39 -20.81
N LYS A 62 -11.02 4.30 -19.49
CA LYS A 62 -12.33 4.51 -18.85
C LYS A 62 -12.89 5.91 -19.10
N GLN A 63 -12.06 6.97 -19.01
CA GLN A 63 -12.48 8.34 -19.25
C GLN A 63 -12.95 8.54 -20.69
N VAL A 64 -12.26 7.98 -21.68
CA VAL A 64 -12.70 8.02 -23.09
C VAL A 64 -14.06 7.36 -23.25
N ASN A 65 -14.25 6.16 -22.66
CA ASN A 65 -15.52 5.42 -22.75
C ASN A 65 -16.68 6.08 -22.00
N GLN A 66 -16.41 7.02 -21.10
CA GLN A 66 -17.42 7.75 -20.31
C GLN A 66 -17.50 9.23 -20.66
N SER A 67 -16.86 9.66 -21.74
CA SER A 67 -16.78 11.08 -22.14
C SER A 67 -18.13 11.68 -22.55
N ASP A 68 -19.09 10.85 -22.93
CA ASP A 68 -20.46 11.26 -23.28
C ASP A 68 -21.19 11.94 -22.12
N LYS A 69 -20.89 11.60 -20.88
CA LYS A 69 -21.40 12.28 -19.67
C LYS A 69 -21.10 13.79 -19.67
N PHE A 70 -20.03 14.19 -20.35
CA PHE A 70 -19.60 15.59 -20.48
C PHE A 70 -19.98 16.21 -21.83
N GLY A 71 -20.81 15.51 -22.64
CA GLY A 71 -21.17 15.95 -23.99
C GLY A 71 -20.07 15.73 -25.04
N ILE A 72 -19.01 15.00 -24.69
CA ILE A 72 -17.89 14.71 -25.60
C ILE A 72 -18.08 13.31 -26.19
N LYS A 73 -18.26 13.22 -27.50
CA LYS A 73 -18.38 11.95 -28.22
C LYS A 73 -17.00 11.45 -28.62
N ALA A 74 -16.45 10.53 -27.85
CA ALA A 74 -15.19 9.86 -28.15
C ALA A 74 -15.33 8.33 -28.03
N LYS A 75 -14.46 7.60 -28.70
CA LYS A 75 -14.37 6.13 -28.59
C LYS A 75 -12.91 5.72 -28.76
N ILE A 76 -12.55 4.62 -28.12
CA ILE A 76 -11.28 3.96 -28.36
C ILE A 76 -11.41 3.23 -29.71
N VAL A 77 -10.61 3.64 -30.70
CA VAL A 77 -10.61 3.04 -32.04
C VAL A 77 -9.82 1.73 -31.99
N ASP A 78 -8.69 1.76 -31.32
CA ASP A 78 -7.81 0.60 -31.09
C ASP A 78 -7.14 0.72 -29.73
N LEU A 79 -6.89 -0.41 -29.06
CA LEU A 79 -6.19 -0.47 -27.79
C LEU A 79 -4.93 -1.32 -27.96
N ASP A 80 -3.79 -0.65 -28.07
CA ASP A 80 -2.48 -1.27 -28.11
C ASP A 80 -2.03 -1.65 -26.70
N TYR A 81 -2.33 -2.89 -26.28
CA TYR A 81 -1.93 -3.41 -24.97
C TYR A 81 -0.40 -3.45 -24.81
N ALA A 82 0.35 -3.76 -25.87
CA ALA A 82 1.81 -3.74 -25.83
C ALA A 82 2.33 -2.31 -25.64
N GLY A 83 1.70 -1.33 -26.27
CA GLY A 83 1.97 0.08 -26.07
C GLY A 83 1.70 0.55 -24.65
N VAL A 84 0.62 0.08 -24.01
CA VAL A 84 0.32 0.35 -22.59
C VAL A 84 1.45 -0.21 -21.70
N MET A 85 1.90 -1.45 -21.93
CA MET A 85 2.98 -2.05 -21.15
C MET A 85 4.33 -1.36 -21.41
N THR A 86 4.57 -0.87 -22.62
CA THR A 86 5.75 -0.05 -22.94
C THR A 86 5.71 1.30 -22.20
N TYR A 87 4.53 1.91 -22.05
CA TYR A 87 4.36 3.10 -21.21
C TYR A 87 4.71 2.81 -19.74
N VAL A 88 4.26 1.67 -19.19
CA VAL A 88 4.61 1.25 -17.83
C VAL A 88 6.13 1.11 -17.67
N GLU A 89 6.79 0.39 -18.57
CA GLU A 89 8.26 0.23 -18.60
C GLU A 89 9.00 1.56 -18.67
N LYS A 90 8.52 2.47 -19.52
CA LYS A 90 9.08 3.82 -19.63
C LYS A 90 8.98 4.59 -18.31
N LYS A 91 7.88 4.46 -17.55
CA LYS A 91 7.73 5.11 -16.24
C LYS A 91 8.68 4.54 -15.18
N ILE A 92 8.93 3.25 -15.21
CA ILE A 92 9.99 2.63 -14.38
C ILE A 92 11.36 3.23 -14.77
N ALA A 93 11.67 3.28 -16.06
CA ALA A 93 12.95 3.80 -16.54
C ALA A 93 13.17 5.29 -16.23
N GLU A 94 12.12 6.10 -16.23
CA GLU A 94 12.18 7.53 -15.86
C GLU A 94 12.51 7.73 -14.36
N ILE A 95 12.10 6.82 -13.49
CA ILE A 95 12.33 6.91 -12.03
C ILE A 95 13.61 6.19 -11.61
N ALA A 96 14.02 5.13 -12.33
CA ALA A 96 15.16 4.27 -11.98
C ALA A 96 16.47 5.03 -11.70
N PRO A 97 16.83 6.14 -12.37
CA PRO A 97 18.04 6.89 -12.04
C PRO A 97 18.11 7.38 -10.60
N HIS A 98 16.97 7.64 -9.95
CA HIS A 98 16.92 8.06 -8.54
C HIS A 98 17.33 6.95 -7.57
N ASP A 99 17.21 5.69 -7.98
CA ASP A 99 17.50 4.51 -7.18
C ASP A 99 18.71 3.73 -7.73
N SER A 100 19.46 4.30 -8.71
CA SER A 100 20.51 3.62 -9.42
C SER A 100 21.77 3.39 -8.57
N GLN A 101 22.54 2.36 -8.92
CA GLN A 101 23.81 2.04 -8.28
C GLN A 101 24.79 3.20 -8.41
N GLU A 102 24.92 3.78 -9.60
CA GLU A 102 25.83 4.89 -9.92
C GLU A 102 25.61 6.07 -8.98
N ARG A 103 24.34 6.46 -8.78
CA ARG A 103 23.98 7.55 -7.85
C ARG A 103 24.44 7.27 -6.42
N PHE A 104 24.29 6.04 -5.93
CA PHE A 104 24.71 5.68 -4.57
C PHE A 104 26.23 5.60 -4.45
N GLU A 105 26.93 5.13 -5.48
CA GLU A 105 28.40 5.14 -5.54
C GLU A 105 28.97 6.57 -5.57
N GLU A 106 28.32 7.48 -6.31
CA GLU A 106 28.65 8.92 -6.28
C GLU A 106 28.47 9.56 -4.88
N MET A 107 27.56 9.05 -4.07
CA MET A 107 27.41 9.45 -2.66
C MET A 107 28.46 8.81 -1.73
N GLY A 108 29.38 7.98 -2.25
CA GLY A 108 30.40 7.28 -1.47
C GLY A 108 29.93 5.95 -0.85
N VAL A 109 28.79 5.41 -1.26
CA VAL A 109 28.32 4.08 -0.83
C VAL A 109 29.05 3.00 -1.63
N THR A 110 29.57 1.97 -0.95
CA THR A 110 30.04 0.77 -1.65
C THR A 110 28.85 -0.13 -1.96
N VAL A 111 28.49 -0.29 -3.25
CA VAL A 111 27.40 -1.15 -3.68
C VAL A 111 27.92 -2.52 -4.11
N LEU A 112 27.33 -3.59 -3.58
CA LEU A 112 27.65 -4.97 -3.94
C LEU A 112 26.42 -5.67 -4.52
N ARG A 113 26.56 -6.23 -5.73
CA ARG A 113 25.49 -6.88 -6.48
C ARG A 113 25.55 -8.39 -6.32
N ASP A 114 25.03 -8.88 -5.20
CA ASP A 114 24.89 -10.31 -4.90
C ASP A 114 23.98 -10.50 -3.67
N TYR A 115 23.64 -11.74 -3.36
CA TYR A 115 22.90 -12.10 -2.15
C TYR A 115 23.80 -12.14 -0.92
N ALA A 116 23.29 -11.55 0.17
CA ALA A 116 23.96 -11.55 1.46
C ALA A 116 23.54 -12.75 2.32
N LYS A 117 24.49 -13.33 3.05
CA LYS A 117 24.26 -14.41 3.99
C LYS A 117 25.09 -14.22 5.25
N PHE A 118 24.50 -14.34 6.43
CA PHE A 118 25.26 -14.34 7.67
C PHE A 118 26.12 -15.59 7.77
N LYS A 119 27.38 -15.39 8.12
CA LYS A 119 28.34 -16.43 8.47
C LYS A 119 28.36 -16.68 9.97
N ASP A 120 28.21 -15.61 10.72
CA ASP A 120 28.17 -15.57 12.19
C ASP A 120 27.43 -14.28 12.63
N PRO A 121 27.23 -14.01 13.95
CA PRO A 121 26.50 -12.85 14.45
C PRO A 121 27.06 -11.47 14.00
N LYS A 122 28.26 -11.39 13.47
CA LYS A 122 28.95 -10.13 13.12
C LYS A 122 29.43 -10.06 11.67
N THR A 123 29.48 -11.21 11.00
CA THR A 123 30.08 -11.32 9.66
C THR A 123 29.02 -11.74 8.64
N VAL A 124 28.94 -10.97 7.55
CA VAL A 124 28.07 -11.26 6.40
C VAL A 124 28.96 -11.56 5.18
N VAL A 125 28.62 -12.59 4.44
CA VAL A 125 29.28 -12.99 3.19
C VAL A 125 28.40 -12.52 2.02
N VAL A 126 29.07 -11.90 1.02
CA VAL A 126 28.46 -11.43 -0.22
C VAL A 126 29.41 -11.78 -1.36
N GLY A 127 29.11 -12.83 -2.13
CA GLY A 127 30.03 -13.37 -3.14
C GLY A 127 31.40 -13.71 -2.54
N ASN A 128 32.44 -13.07 -3.04
CA ASN A 128 33.82 -13.26 -2.57
C ASN A 128 34.23 -12.29 -1.44
N ASN A 129 33.27 -11.57 -0.83
CA ASN A 129 33.54 -10.59 0.21
C ASN A 129 33.05 -11.09 1.58
N GLU A 130 33.86 -10.86 2.62
CA GLU A 130 33.45 -10.95 4.04
C GLU A 130 33.31 -9.52 4.60
N ILE A 131 32.14 -9.18 5.09
CA ILE A 131 31.82 -7.83 5.55
C ILE A 131 31.58 -7.89 7.04
N THR A 132 32.26 -7.02 7.79
CA THR A 132 31.97 -6.76 9.19
C THR A 132 31.54 -5.31 9.36
N ALA A 133 30.44 -5.08 10.07
CA ALA A 133 29.91 -3.73 10.26
C ALA A 133 29.57 -3.47 11.74
N ARG A 134 29.65 -2.20 12.13
CA ARG A 134 29.23 -1.76 13.47
C ARG A 134 27.74 -1.97 13.67
N ARG A 135 26.95 -1.75 12.61
CA ARG A 135 25.50 -2.01 12.56
C ARG A 135 25.12 -2.61 11.22
N ILE A 136 24.08 -3.45 11.23
CA ILE A 136 23.54 -4.09 10.04
C ILE A 136 22.04 -3.78 9.97
N VAL A 137 21.53 -3.45 8.79
CA VAL A 137 20.12 -3.20 8.52
C VAL A 137 19.61 -4.20 7.49
N LEU A 138 18.63 -5.03 7.88
CA LEU A 138 17.91 -5.92 6.97
C LEU A 138 16.76 -5.15 6.35
N ALA A 139 16.74 -5.02 5.02
CA ALA A 139 15.75 -4.33 4.24
C ALA A 139 15.34 -5.12 2.98
N THR A 140 15.38 -6.46 3.07
CA THR A 140 15.17 -7.38 1.95
C THR A 140 13.72 -7.47 1.48
N GLY A 141 12.77 -6.85 2.21
CA GLY A 141 11.39 -6.75 1.80
C GLY A 141 10.65 -8.09 1.79
N SER A 142 9.69 -8.19 0.88
CA SER A 142 8.82 -9.35 0.71
C SER A 142 8.60 -9.65 -0.77
N ARG A 143 8.06 -10.83 -1.07
CA ARG A 143 7.65 -11.30 -2.41
C ARG A 143 6.22 -11.80 -2.41
N ALA A 144 5.67 -12.12 -3.59
CA ALA A 144 4.36 -12.76 -3.67
C ALA A 144 4.34 -14.09 -2.88
N LYS A 145 3.31 -14.28 -2.07
CA LYS A 145 3.06 -15.56 -1.40
C LYS A 145 2.34 -16.48 -2.36
N ILE A 146 2.95 -17.62 -2.67
CA ILE A 146 2.37 -18.62 -3.55
C ILE A 146 1.57 -19.60 -2.70
N PRO A 147 0.23 -19.69 -2.89
CA PRO A 147 -0.59 -20.63 -2.14
C PRO A 147 -0.31 -22.07 -2.55
N ASN A 148 -0.51 -22.98 -1.60
CA ASN A 148 -0.39 -24.40 -1.89
C ASN A 148 -1.67 -24.91 -2.56
N ILE A 149 -1.72 -24.79 -3.89
CA ILE A 149 -2.83 -25.29 -4.74
C ILE A 149 -2.30 -26.46 -5.56
N GLU A 150 -3.06 -27.57 -5.58
CA GLU A 150 -2.68 -28.75 -6.35
C GLU A 150 -2.47 -28.41 -7.83
N GLY A 151 -1.34 -28.80 -8.40
CA GLY A 151 -0.98 -28.57 -9.80
C GLY A 151 -0.47 -27.17 -10.15
N LEU A 152 -0.46 -26.21 -9.22
CA LEU A 152 -0.01 -24.82 -9.49
C LEU A 152 1.43 -24.78 -9.98
N ASN A 153 2.29 -25.63 -9.49
CA ASN A 153 3.71 -25.74 -9.90
C ASN A 153 3.90 -26.33 -11.31
N LYS A 154 2.83 -26.81 -11.97
CA LYS A 154 2.86 -27.38 -13.32
C LYS A 154 2.29 -26.44 -14.39
N VAL A 155 1.77 -25.28 -14.00
CA VAL A 155 1.20 -24.28 -14.91
C VAL A 155 2.03 -22.99 -14.83
N ASN A 156 2.03 -22.25 -15.93
CA ASN A 156 2.64 -20.91 -15.93
C ASN A 156 1.65 -19.93 -15.30
N TYR A 157 2.06 -19.34 -14.18
CA TYR A 157 1.28 -18.28 -13.52
C TYR A 157 2.10 -17.00 -13.42
N LEU A 158 1.39 -15.90 -13.29
CA LEU A 158 1.95 -14.56 -13.11
C LEU A 158 1.96 -14.20 -11.62
N THR A 159 2.91 -13.38 -11.25
CA THR A 159 2.94 -12.63 -9.98
C THR A 159 3.07 -11.15 -10.27
N ASN A 160 3.18 -10.32 -9.23
CA ASN A 160 3.52 -8.90 -9.40
C ASN A 160 4.89 -8.71 -10.10
N GLU A 161 5.79 -9.68 -10.02
CA GLU A 161 7.12 -9.60 -10.67
C GLU A 161 7.05 -9.80 -12.18
N SER A 162 6.01 -10.47 -12.70
CA SER A 162 5.94 -10.85 -14.13
C SER A 162 4.74 -10.28 -14.88
N VAL A 163 3.70 -9.81 -14.20
CA VAL A 163 2.49 -9.30 -14.86
C VAL A 163 2.75 -8.06 -15.71
N PHE A 164 3.73 -7.25 -15.35
CA PHE A 164 4.10 -6.04 -16.10
C PHE A 164 5.00 -6.30 -17.30
N ASP A 165 5.53 -7.54 -17.44
CA ASP A 165 6.31 -7.97 -18.60
C ASP A 165 5.43 -8.48 -19.76
N LEU A 166 4.12 -8.58 -19.56
CA LEU A 166 3.19 -9.00 -20.61
C LEU A 166 3.24 -8.01 -21.79
N ARG A 167 3.34 -8.57 -23.00
CA ARG A 167 3.27 -7.81 -24.26
C ARG A 167 2.07 -8.24 -25.12
N LYS A 168 1.51 -9.41 -24.81
CA LYS A 168 0.30 -9.90 -25.43
C LYS A 168 -0.86 -9.78 -24.44
N SER A 169 -1.96 -9.20 -24.90
CA SER A 169 -3.18 -9.07 -24.11
C SER A 169 -3.72 -10.43 -23.70
N PRO A 170 -3.94 -10.71 -22.42
CA PRO A 170 -4.68 -11.88 -21.96
C PRO A 170 -6.09 -11.91 -22.58
N ARG A 171 -6.57 -13.09 -22.98
CA ARG A 171 -7.96 -13.25 -23.41
C ARG A 171 -8.91 -13.33 -22.22
N HIS A 172 -8.47 -13.97 -21.15
CA HIS A 172 -9.16 -14.05 -19.87
C HIS A 172 -8.12 -14.19 -18.76
N LEU A 173 -8.02 -13.17 -17.92
CA LEU A 173 -7.15 -13.16 -16.75
C LEU A 173 -7.93 -13.57 -15.51
N ALA A 174 -7.53 -14.68 -14.86
CA ALA A 174 -7.97 -14.98 -13.49
C ALA A 174 -6.97 -14.44 -12.48
N ILE A 175 -7.47 -13.92 -11.36
CA ILE A 175 -6.67 -13.37 -10.26
C ILE A 175 -7.06 -14.10 -8.99
N ILE A 176 -6.15 -14.84 -8.38
CA ILE A 176 -6.34 -15.45 -7.06
C ILE A 176 -5.93 -14.46 -5.98
N GLY A 177 -6.91 -13.99 -5.23
CA GLY A 177 -6.79 -13.01 -4.16
C GLY A 177 -7.49 -11.68 -4.48
N GLY A 178 -8.41 -11.29 -3.59
CA GLY A 178 -9.19 -10.05 -3.66
C GLY A 178 -8.67 -8.94 -2.73
N GLY A 179 -7.39 -8.98 -2.36
CA GLY A 179 -6.71 -7.92 -1.64
C GLY A 179 -6.39 -6.70 -2.52
N PRO A 180 -5.70 -5.67 -1.98
CA PRO A 180 -5.39 -4.43 -2.71
C PRO A 180 -4.77 -4.66 -4.10
N ILE A 181 -3.75 -5.52 -4.21
CA ILE A 181 -3.09 -5.83 -5.48
C ILE A 181 -4.07 -6.48 -6.46
N GLY A 182 -4.86 -7.46 -5.98
CA GLY A 182 -5.79 -8.19 -6.85
C GLY A 182 -6.88 -7.30 -7.42
N VAL A 183 -7.50 -6.43 -6.61
CA VAL A 183 -8.57 -5.52 -7.09
C VAL A 183 -8.04 -4.43 -8.00
N GLU A 184 -6.83 -3.87 -7.73
CA GLU A 184 -6.19 -2.90 -8.62
C GLU A 184 -5.86 -3.51 -9.98
N MET A 185 -5.25 -4.69 -10.01
CA MET A 185 -4.92 -5.39 -11.25
C MET A 185 -6.18 -5.80 -12.01
N ALA A 186 -7.22 -6.25 -11.31
CA ALA A 186 -8.49 -6.59 -11.94
C ALA A 186 -9.13 -5.39 -12.62
N GLN A 187 -9.22 -4.26 -11.91
CA GLN A 187 -9.80 -3.04 -12.47
C GLN A 187 -9.01 -2.52 -13.65
N ALA A 188 -7.67 -2.50 -13.56
CA ALA A 188 -6.82 -2.05 -14.64
C ALA A 188 -7.01 -2.88 -15.92
N HIS A 189 -6.95 -4.20 -15.81
CA HIS A 189 -7.08 -5.08 -16.97
C HIS A 189 -8.50 -5.06 -17.56
N ALA A 190 -9.54 -5.03 -16.72
CA ALA A 190 -10.92 -4.92 -17.20
C ALA A 190 -11.16 -3.62 -18.00
N ARG A 191 -10.65 -2.49 -17.51
CA ARG A 191 -10.72 -1.18 -18.21
C ARG A 191 -9.96 -1.16 -19.55
N LEU A 192 -8.95 -2.02 -19.67
CA LEU A 192 -8.22 -2.27 -20.93
C LEU A 192 -8.89 -3.34 -21.81
N GLY A 193 -10.16 -3.68 -21.53
CA GLY A 193 -10.94 -4.60 -22.37
C GLY A 193 -10.67 -6.09 -22.15
N ILE A 194 -9.91 -6.47 -21.12
CA ILE A 194 -9.57 -7.87 -20.83
C ILE A 194 -10.65 -8.46 -19.93
N LYS A 195 -11.20 -9.62 -20.34
CA LYS A 195 -12.08 -10.40 -19.47
C LYS A 195 -11.32 -10.78 -18.20
N THR A 196 -11.82 -10.36 -17.03
CA THR A 196 -11.11 -10.52 -15.76
C THR A 196 -12.01 -11.15 -14.71
N THR A 197 -11.47 -12.12 -13.95
CA THR A 197 -12.17 -12.79 -12.85
C THR A 197 -11.31 -12.76 -11.60
N ILE A 198 -11.82 -12.22 -10.50
CA ILE A 198 -11.23 -12.34 -9.16
C ILE A 198 -11.80 -13.59 -8.50
N ILE A 199 -10.93 -14.41 -7.89
CA ILE A 199 -11.32 -15.55 -7.06
C ILE A 199 -10.79 -15.31 -5.65
N GLU A 200 -11.70 -15.17 -4.69
CA GLU A 200 -11.35 -14.82 -3.31
C GLU A 200 -12.02 -15.79 -2.33
N ILE A 201 -11.22 -16.38 -1.44
CA ILE A 201 -11.68 -17.36 -0.44
C ILE A 201 -12.72 -16.79 0.53
N ASN A 202 -12.61 -15.51 0.83
CA ASN A 202 -13.55 -14.82 1.71
C ASN A 202 -14.34 -13.77 0.91
N ARG A 203 -14.08 -12.51 1.15
CA ARG A 203 -14.61 -11.37 0.41
C ARG A 203 -13.46 -10.45 -0.01
N ILE A 204 -13.64 -9.73 -1.09
CA ILE A 204 -12.62 -8.75 -1.50
C ILE A 204 -12.42 -7.70 -0.41
N MET A 205 -11.19 -7.20 -0.28
CA MET A 205 -10.84 -6.13 0.65
C MET A 205 -11.29 -6.40 2.10
N GLN A 206 -11.14 -7.65 2.57
CA GLN A 206 -11.64 -8.14 3.87
C GLN A 206 -11.20 -7.28 5.08
N GLY A 207 -10.08 -6.55 4.98
CA GLY A 207 -9.60 -5.64 6.04
C GLY A 207 -10.49 -4.44 6.31
N TYR A 208 -11.46 -4.14 5.43
CA TYR A 208 -12.41 -3.03 5.58
C TYR A 208 -13.81 -3.50 5.93
N GLU A 209 -14.61 -2.65 6.58
CA GLU A 209 -16.04 -2.88 6.73
C GLU A 209 -16.71 -2.92 5.34
N ARG A 210 -17.72 -3.80 5.17
CA ARG A 210 -18.37 -4.01 3.85
C ARG A 210 -18.87 -2.71 3.21
N ARG A 211 -19.44 -1.80 3.99
CA ARG A 211 -19.95 -0.52 3.48
C ARG A 211 -18.87 0.36 2.83
N PHE A 212 -17.60 0.24 3.24
CA PHE A 212 -16.48 0.94 2.60
C PHE A 212 -16.07 0.27 1.29
N VAL A 213 -16.25 -1.04 1.20
CA VAL A 213 -15.89 -1.83 0.02
C VAL A 213 -16.97 -1.74 -1.06
N GLU A 214 -18.23 -1.52 -0.70
CA GLU A 214 -19.37 -1.54 -1.61
C GLU A 214 -19.21 -0.61 -2.84
N PRO A 215 -18.77 0.67 -2.70
CA PRO A 215 -18.53 1.53 -3.86
C PRO A 215 -17.43 0.98 -4.79
N VAL A 216 -16.37 0.38 -4.22
CA VAL A 216 -15.30 -0.25 -4.99
C VAL A 216 -15.80 -1.51 -5.69
N HIS A 217 -16.53 -2.36 -4.97
CA HIS A 217 -17.13 -3.59 -5.51
C HIS A 217 -18.05 -3.28 -6.70
N LYS A 218 -18.95 -2.30 -6.53
CA LYS A 218 -19.84 -1.85 -7.60
C LYS A 218 -19.05 -1.36 -8.81
N SER A 219 -18.02 -0.53 -8.59
CA SER A 219 -17.19 -0.03 -9.67
C SER A 219 -16.45 -1.15 -10.44
N LEU A 220 -15.97 -2.17 -9.73
CA LEU A 220 -15.35 -3.35 -10.36
C LEU A 220 -16.35 -4.11 -11.26
N ILE A 221 -17.57 -4.32 -10.78
CA ILE A 221 -18.64 -4.96 -11.56
C ILE A 221 -19.01 -4.10 -12.78
N ASP A 222 -19.16 -2.78 -12.60
CA ASP A 222 -19.45 -1.83 -13.69
C ASP A 222 -18.32 -1.78 -14.74
N ASP A 223 -17.09 -2.07 -14.34
CA ASP A 223 -15.92 -2.22 -15.23
C ASP A 223 -15.84 -3.60 -15.89
N GLY A 224 -16.77 -4.52 -15.57
CA GLY A 224 -16.87 -5.86 -16.17
C GLY A 224 -16.04 -6.94 -15.47
N VAL A 225 -15.57 -6.69 -14.25
CA VAL A 225 -14.88 -7.71 -13.45
C VAL A 225 -15.87 -8.71 -12.90
N ASN A 226 -15.64 -10.01 -13.14
CA ASN A 226 -16.36 -11.07 -12.46
C ASN A 226 -15.71 -11.36 -11.11
N ILE A 227 -16.49 -11.34 -10.02
CA ILE A 227 -15.98 -11.52 -8.66
C ILE A 227 -16.61 -12.78 -8.05
N LEU A 228 -15.77 -13.76 -7.73
CA LEU A 228 -16.15 -15.02 -7.07
C LEU A 228 -15.66 -14.99 -5.61
N GLU A 229 -16.48 -14.43 -4.73
CA GLU A 229 -16.26 -14.45 -3.28
C GLU A 229 -16.66 -15.79 -2.67
N GLY A 230 -16.08 -16.17 -1.53
CA GLY A 230 -16.34 -17.44 -0.85
C GLY A 230 -15.88 -18.66 -1.69
N THR A 231 -14.93 -18.47 -2.61
CA THR A 231 -14.55 -19.48 -3.58
C THR A 231 -13.07 -19.83 -3.44
N VAL A 232 -12.78 -21.12 -3.30
CA VAL A 232 -11.41 -21.66 -3.25
C VAL A 232 -11.08 -22.28 -4.62
N VAL A 233 -9.83 -22.15 -5.04
CA VAL A 233 -9.26 -22.92 -6.14
C VAL A 233 -8.63 -24.18 -5.54
N ASP A 234 -9.24 -25.33 -5.76
CA ASP A 234 -8.77 -26.59 -5.19
C ASP A 234 -7.59 -27.16 -6.00
N ARG A 235 -7.67 -27.07 -7.34
CA ARG A 235 -6.66 -27.60 -8.24
C ARG A 235 -6.59 -26.78 -9.52
N VAL A 236 -5.40 -26.74 -10.12
CA VAL A 236 -5.17 -26.17 -11.45
C VAL A 236 -4.48 -27.19 -12.35
N GLU A 237 -4.77 -27.12 -13.65
CA GLU A 237 -4.14 -27.97 -14.65
C GLU A 237 -4.00 -27.23 -15.98
N ASN A 238 -3.04 -27.66 -16.81
CA ASN A 238 -2.93 -27.17 -18.18
C ASN A 238 -4.08 -27.76 -19.02
N ASP A 239 -4.74 -26.88 -19.78
CA ASP A 239 -5.74 -27.26 -20.78
C ASP A 239 -5.32 -26.67 -22.13
N ARG A 240 -4.48 -27.42 -22.85
CA ARG A 240 -3.84 -26.99 -24.11
C ARG A 240 -3.05 -25.68 -23.91
N SER A 241 -3.51 -24.56 -24.50
CA SER A 241 -2.94 -23.23 -24.35
C SER A 241 -3.58 -22.40 -23.23
N ASN A 242 -4.43 -23.01 -22.41
CA ASN A 242 -5.16 -22.38 -21.32
C ASN A 242 -4.82 -23.06 -20.00
N ILE A 243 -5.31 -22.45 -18.92
CA ILE A 243 -5.25 -22.99 -17.55
C ILE A 243 -6.69 -23.27 -17.12
N LYS A 244 -6.95 -24.47 -16.63
CA LYS A 244 -8.23 -24.86 -16.07
C LYS A 244 -8.15 -24.87 -14.56
N LEU A 245 -9.02 -24.12 -13.94
CA LEU A 245 -9.16 -23.98 -12.49
C LEU A 245 -10.36 -24.79 -12.04
N HIS A 246 -10.18 -25.67 -11.06
CA HIS A 246 -11.24 -26.40 -10.37
C HIS A 246 -11.59 -25.64 -9.09
N LEU A 247 -12.86 -25.26 -8.96
CA LEU A 247 -13.34 -24.43 -7.88
C LEU A 247 -14.10 -25.26 -6.83
N SER A 248 -14.08 -24.84 -5.59
CA SER A 248 -14.79 -25.49 -4.47
C SER A 248 -16.30 -25.63 -4.66
N SER A 249 -16.88 -24.84 -5.58
CA SER A 249 -18.28 -24.96 -6.04
C SER A 249 -18.53 -26.13 -6.99
N ALA A 250 -17.58 -27.03 -7.18
CA ALA A 250 -17.58 -28.10 -8.19
C ALA A 250 -17.69 -27.59 -9.64
N SER A 251 -17.53 -26.29 -9.87
CA SER A 251 -17.45 -25.69 -11.21
C SER A 251 -16.01 -25.57 -11.68
N THR A 252 -15.83 -25.34 -12.97
CA THR A 252 -14.51 -25.11 -13.56
C THR A 252 -14.46 -23.79 -14.30
N LEU A 253 -13.30 -23.12 -14.27
CA LEU A 253 -13.04 -21.90 -14.99
C LEU A 253 -11.83 -22.11 -15.89
N VAL A 254 -11.97 -21.84 -17.19
CA VAL A 254 -10.87 -21.91 -18.15
C VAL A 254 -10.42 -20.49 -18.50
N VAL A 255 -9.13 -20.23 -18.33
CA VAL A 255 -8.52 -18.91 -18.52
C VAL A 255 -7.25 -18.99 -19.36
N SER A 256 -6.87 -17.90 -20.01
CA SER A 256 -5.58 -17.84 -20.72
C SER A 256 -4.41 -17.57 -19.80
N ASP A 257 -4.63 -16.80 -18.71
CA ASP A 257 -3.58 -16.33 -17.81
C ASP A 257 -4.08 -16.34 -16.36
N LEU A 258 -3.19 -16.64 -15.44
CA LEU A 258 -3.46 -16.73 -14.01
C LEU A 258 -2.50 -15.85 -13.23
N LEU A 259 -3.01 -14.87 -12.49
CA LEU A 259 -2.23 -14.01 -11.59
C LEU A 259 -2.43 -14.44 -10.13
N ILE A 260 -1.34 -14.63 -9.40
CA ILE A 260 -1.36 -14.90 -7.96
C ILE A 260 -1.15 -13.60 -7.18
N ALA A 261 -2.18 -13.20 -6.44
CA ALA A 261 -2.21 -12.02 -5.56
C ALA A 261 -2.69 -12.37 -4.14
N ALA A 262 -2.34 -13.58 -3.66
CA ALA A 262 -2.84 -14.20 -2.43
C ALA A 262 -2.04 -13.82 -1.17
N GLY A 263 -1.41 -12.66 -1.16
CA GLY A 263 -0.63 -12.13 -0.04
C GLY A 263 0.87 -12.03 -0.32
N ARG A 264 1.65 -11.73 0.73
CA ARG A 264 3.10 -11.54 0.65
C ARG A 264 3.83 -12.41 1.67
N ALA A 265 5.06 -12.77 1.37
CA ALA A 265 5.95 -13.52 2.27
C ALA A 265 7.28 -12.75 2.43
N PRO A 266 7.83 -12.63 3.66
CA PRO A 266 9.10 -11.92 3.87
C PRO A 266 10.27 -12.65 3.22
N ASN A 267 11.27 -11.91 2.73
CA ASN A 267 12.47 -12.46 2.11
C ASN A 267 13.55 -12.76 3.17
N ILE A 268 13.44 -13.91 3.83
CA ILE A 268 14.30 -14.31 4.97
C ILE A 268 15.17 -15.55 4.68
N GLU A 269 14.80 -16.41 3.75
CA GLU A 269 15.34 -17.76 3.60
C GLU A 269 16.83 -17.78 3.25
N LYS A 270 17.29 -16.82 2.44
CA LYS A 270 18.70 -16.78 1.99
C LYS A 270 19.65 -16.14 3.00
N LEU A 271 19.12 -15.50 4.06
CA LEU A 271 19.91 -14.70 5.00
C LEU A 271 20.70 -15.51 6.04
N ALA A 272 20.32 -16.78 6.31
CA ALA A 272 20.83 -17.57 7.43
C ALA A 272 20.72 -16.84 8.79
N LEU A 273 19.51 -16.38 9.12
CA LEU A 273 19.21 -15.57 10.31
C LEU A 273 19.56 -16.29 11.63
N THR A 274 19.43 -17.61 11.66
CA THR A 274 19.76 -18.44 12.80
C THR A 274 21.25 -18.33 13.18
N GLU A 275 22.15 -18.31 12.19
CA GLU A 275 23.60 -18.14 12.37
C GLU A 275 23.94 -16.77 12.98
N ALA A 276 23.08 -15.78 12.73
CA ALA A 276 23.20 -14.45 13.31
C ALA A 276 22.57 -14.33 14.70
N GLY A 277 21.91 -15.35 15.23
CA GLY A 277 21.14 -15.28 16.47
C GLY A 277 19.86 -14.41 16.37
N ILE A 278 19.30 -14.29 15.16
CA ILE A 278 18.12 -13.48 14.88
C ILE A 278 16.89 -14.36 14.88
N LYS A 279 15.91 -14.02 15.73
CA LYS A 279 14.61 -14.69 15.79
C LYS A 279 13.68 -14.17 14.68
N TYR A 280 12.92 -15.08 14.08
CA TYR A 280 11.94 -14.80 13.04
C TYR A 280 10.79 -15.82 13.09
N ASN A 281 9.72 -15.54 12.40
CA ASN A 281 8.56 -16.43 12.17
C ASN A 281 8.05 -16.25 10.73
N ASP A 282 6.90 -16.83 10.40
CA ASP A 282 6.29 -16.77 9.07
C ASP A 282 5.87 -15.34 8.66
N LEU A 283 5.73 -14.42 9.61
CA LEU A 283 5.40 -13.01 9.38
C LEU A 283 6.64 -12.13 9.19
N GLY A 284 7.84 -12.64 9.53
CA GLY A 284 9.11 -11.95 9.34
C GLY A 284 10.05 -11.97 10.52
N VAL A 285 11.00 -11.05 10.50
CA VAL A 285 12.00 -10.86 11.54
C VAL A 285 11.36 -10.21 12.77
N ILE A 286 11.60 -10.81 13.94
CA ILE A 286 11.08 -10.30 15.21
C ILE A 286 11.96 -9.13 15.68
N VAL A 287 11.34 -7.97 15.88
CA VAL A 287 11.99 -6.73 16.31
C VAL A 287 11.32 -6.12 17.53
N ASP A 288 12.08 -5.31 18.26
CA ASP A 288 11.54 -4.46 19.30
C ASP A 288 10.93 -3.15 18.74
N ARG A 289 10.45 -2.25 19.62
CA ARG A 289 9.89 -0.97 19.22
C ARG A 289 10.89 0.00 18.56
N ASN A 290 12.19 -0.28 18.61
CA ASN A 290 13.24 0.48 17.95
C ASN A 290 13.69 -0.17 16.64
N LEU A 291 12.97 -1.19 16.15
CA LEU A 291 13.35 -2.00 14.99
C LEU A 291 14.63 -2.82 15.17
N GLN A 292 15.06 -3.04 16.41
CA GLN A 292 16.24 -3.83 16.73
C GLN A 292 15.84 -5.31 16.87
N THR A 293 16.62 -6.21 16.26
CA THR A 293 16.39 -7.66 16.34
C THR A 293 16.92 -8.22 17.65
N THR A 294 16.81 -9.54 17.85
CA THR A 294 17.45 -10.24 18.99
C THR A 294 18.97 -10.14 18.96
N ASN A 295 19.60 -9.96 17.79
CA ASN A 295 20.99 -9.55 17.66
C ASN A 295 21.08 -8.01 17.74
N ARG A 296 21.62 -7.50 18.83
CA ARG A 296 21.66 -6.05 19.14
C ARG A 296 22.46 -5.19 18.13
N SER A 297 23.25 -5.80 17.23
CA SER A 297 23.91 -5.08 16.15
C SER A 297 23.08 -5.01 14.87
N VAL A 298 21.95 -5.74 14.81
CA VAL A 298 21.12 -5.88 13.61
C VAL A 298 19.75 -5.27 13.82
N TYR A 299 19.32 -4.49 12.84
CA TYR A 299 17.99 -3.89 12.71
C TYR A 299 17.27 -4.48 11.51
N ALA A 300 15.94 -4.48 11.50
CA ALA A 300 15.16 -4.87 10.32
C ALA A 300 14.04 -3.85 10.07
N ILE A 301 13.80 -3.54 8.77
CA ILE A 301 12.87 -2.48 8.35
C ILE A 301 12.05 -2.89 7.12
N GLY A 302 10.87 -2.28 6.97
CA GLY A 302 9.96 -2.56 5.85
C GLY A 302 9.33 -3.92 5.95
N ASP A 303 8.99 -4.52 4.82
CA ASP A 303 8.18 -5.74 4.71
C ASP A 303 8.85 -7.02 5.23
N ILE A 304 10.11 -6.97 5.62
CA ILE A 304 10.78 -8.10 6.29
C ILE A 304 10.34 -8.26 7.75
N VAL A 305 9.71 -7.24 8.35
CA VAL A 305 9.15 -7.27 9.70
C VAL A 305 7.64 -7.34 9.66
N ASP A 306 7.05 -7.96 10.67
CA ASP A 306 5.59 -7.99 10.84
C ASP A 306 5.01 -6.58 10.98
N GLY A 307 3.98 -6.27 10.21
CA GLY A 307 3.28 -4.99 10.25
C GLY A 307 2.80 -4.52 8.87
N PRO A 308 2.45 -3.22 8.75
CA PRO A 308 1.98 -2.65 7.50
C PRO A 308 3.07 -2.67 6.42
N SER A 309 2.84 -3.44 5.35
CA SER A 309 3.79 -3.65 4.23
C SER A 309 3.57 -2.58 3.16
N PHE A 310 4.10 -1.36 3.40
CA PHE A 310 4.01 -0.24 2.47
C PHE A 310 5.38 0.46 2.30
N THR A 311 5.61 1.01 1.11
CA THR A 311 6.81 1.78 0.80
C THR A 311 7.07 2.91 1.79
N HIS A 312 6.05 3.68 2.16
CA HIS A 312 6.16 4.77 3.13
C HIS A 312 6.40 4.26 4.56
N THR A 313 5.94 3.05 4.91
CA THR A 313 6.30 2.40 6.19
C THR A 313 7.80 2.08 6.23
N ALA A 314 8.34 1.53 5.15
CA ALA A 314 9.77 1.24 5.06
C ALA A 314 10.64 2.51 5.19
N SER A 315 10.22 3.60 4.55
CA SER A 315 10.88 4.93 4.68
C SER A 315 10.76 5.52 6.10
N TYR A 316 9.61 5.36 6.75
CA TYR A 316 9.42 5.76 8.14
C TYR A 316 10.31 4.96 9.09
N HIS A 317 10.41 3.63 8.90
CA HIS A 317 11.31 2.76 9.65
C HIS A 317 12.78 3.17 9.45
N ALA A 318 13.18 3.52 8.22
CA ALA A 318 14.52 4.00 7.91
C ALA A 318 14.91 5.22 8.75
N GLY A 319 14.02 6.20 8.89
CA GLY A 319 14.25 7.37 9.74
C GLY A 319 14.46 7.02 11.22
N ILE A 320 13.76 6.02 11.75
CA ILE A 320 13.95 5.52 13.13
C ILE A 320 15.33 4.90 13.30
N VAL A 321 15.71 4.00 12.36
CA VAL A 321 16.99 3.29 12.41
C VAL A 321 18.16 4.24 12.22
N LEU A 322 18.09 5.23 11.35
CA LEU A 322 19.13 6.25 11.17
C LEU A 322 19.38 7.01 12.47
N LYS A 323 18.34 7.49 13.15
CA LYS A 323 18.48 8.17 14.44
C LYS A 323 19.18 7.28 15.48
N LYS A 324 18.83 6.01 15.52
CA LYS A 324 19.40 5.06 16.49
C LYS A 324 20.83 4.68 16.16
N THR A 325 21.12 4.36 14.90
CA THR A 325 22.43 3.81 14.47
C THR A 325 23.53 4.85 14.39
N LEU A 326 23.19 6.08 13.99
CA LEU A 326 24.16 7.17 13.81
C LEU A 326 24.31 8.04 15.05
N PHE A 327 23.20 8.38 15.72
CA PHE A 327 23.20 9.34 16.84
C PHE A 327 22.95 8.70 18.21
N GLY A 328 22.63 7.40 18.27
CA GLY A 328 22.27 6.74 19.53
C GLY A 328 20.90 7.14 20.10
N LEU A 329 20.16 8.00 19.39
CA LEU A 329 18.87 8.52 19.84
C LEU A 329 17.80 7.42 19.78
N SER A 330 17.01 7.29 20.84
CA SER A 330 15.86 6.36 20.86
C SER A 330 14.69 6.99 20.10
N SER A 331 14.11 6.22 19.20
CA SER A 331 12.88 6.58 18.47
C SER A 331 12.07 5.32 18.30
N THR A 332 10.81 5.33 18.72
CA THR A 332 9.97 4.12 18.70
C THR A 332 8.95 4.18 17.58
N ILE A 333 8.66 3.00 17.01
CA ILE A 333 7.61 2.85 16.02
C ILE A 333 6.26 3.27 16.63
N GLN A 334 5.52 4.04 15.86
CA GLN A 334 4.10 4.29 16.05
C GLN A 334 3.37 3.93 14.76
N THR A 335 2.51 2.93 14.80
CA THR A 335 1.80 2.44 13.60
C THR A 335 0.43 3.08 13.39
N THR A 336 -0.11 3.73 14.42
CA THR A 336 -1.48 4.27 14.40
C THR A 336 -1.72 5.39 13.39
N HIS A 337 -0.67 6.04 12.90
CA HIS A 337 -0.78 7.13 11.93
C HIS A 337 -0.27 6.78 10.54
N ILE A 338 0.07 5.51 10.31
CA ILE A 338 0.49 5.02 8.99
C ILE A 338 -0.76 4.79 8.15
N PRO A 339 -0.97 5.55 7.05
CA PRO A 339 -2.11 5.36 6.20
C PRO A 339 -1.92 4.15 5.29
N GLN A 340 -3.03 3.57 4.85
CA GLN A 340 -3.06 2.57 3.80
C GLN A 340 -4.04 3.00 2.72
N VAL A 341 -3.70 2.72 1.46
CA VAL A 341 -4.47 3.12 0.29
C VAL A 341 -4.54 1.96 -0.71
N THR A 342 -5.71 1.74 -1.27
CA THR A 342 -5.93 0.93 -2.46
C THR A 342 -6.39 1.85 -3.58
N TYR A 343 -5.69 1.81 -4.71
CA TYR A 343 -5.80 2.79 -5.80
C TYR A 343 -6.79 2.36 -6.88
N THR A 344 -7.88 1.72 -6.48
CA THR A 344 -9.05 1.53 -7.34
C THR A 344 -9.73 2.87 -7.64
N ASP A 345 -10.76 2.90 -8.48
CA ASP A 345 -11.59 4.07 -8.71
C ASP A 345 -13.05 3.71 -8.41
N PRO A 346 -13.63 4.16 -7.27
CA PRO A 346 -13.01 5.05 -6.29
C PRO A 346 -11.88 4.40 -5.50
N GLU A 347 -10.93 5.23 -5.02
CA GLU A 347 -9.91 4.80 -4.08
C GLU A 347 -10.49 4.57 -2.69
N ILE A 348 -9.89 3.64 -1.94
CA ILE A 348 -10.18 3.47 -0.52
C ILE A 348 -8.91 3.70 0.30
N ALA A 349 -8.97 4.63 1.24
CA ALA A 349 -7.86 4.97 2.13
C ALA A 349 -8.29 4.94 3.58
N SER A 350 -7.40 4.48 4.47
CA SER A 350 -7.67 4.51 5.91
C SER A 350 -6.41 4.79 6.72
N VAL A 351 -6.61 5.32 7.92
CA VAL A 351 -5.55 5.53 8.92
C VAL A 351 -6.14 5.39 10.32
N GLY A 352 -5.38 4.80 11.22
CA GLY A 352 -5.81 4.56 12.60
C GLY A 352 -6.78 3.41 12.75
N LEU A 353 -7.66 3.48 13.73
CA LEU A 353 -8.62 2.44 14.05
C LEU A 353 -9.93 2.64 13.27
N ASN A 354 -10.46 1.57 12.68
CA ASN A 354 -11.85 1.57 12.24
C ASN A 354 -12.81 1.59 13.45
N PHE A 355 -14.08 1.88 13.22
CA PHE A 355 -15.05 2.04 14.29
C PHE A 355 -15.21 0.75 15.14
N ASN A 356 -15.27 -0.41 14.50
CA ASN A 356 -15.49 -1.68 15.21
C ASN A 356 -14.29 -2.03 16.11
N ASP A 357 -13.06 -1.84 15.64
CA ASP A 357 -11.86 -2.10 16.45
C ASP A 357 -11.68 -1.05 17.55
N ALA A 358 -12.09 0.19 17.30
CA ALA A 358 -12.12 1.22 18.33
C ALA A 358 -13.15 0.88 19.44
N VAL A 359 -14.34 0.41 19.08
CA VAL A 359 -15.36 -0.03 20.05
C VAL A 359 -14.87 -1.24 20.86
N LYS A 360 -14.25 -2.23 20.22
CA LYS A 360 -13.65 -3.37 20.95
C LYS A 360 -12.62 -2.91 21.97
N ARG A 361 -11.83 -1.88 21.66
CA ARG A 361 -10.73 -1.40 22.50
C ARG A 361 -11.18 -0.42 23.59
N PHE A 362 -12.15 0.46 23.30
CA PHE A 362 -12.52 1.59 24.17
C PHE A 362 -13.99 1.58 24.61
N GLY A 363 -14.77 0.59 24.16
CA GLY A 363 -16.19 0.44 24.48
C GLY A 363 -17.07 1.51 23.85
N ASN A 364 -18.27 1.70 24.41
CA ASN A 364 -19.33 2.55 23.88
C ASN A 364 -19.04 4.08 23.92
N LYS A 365 -17.86 4.49 24.40
CA LYS A 365 -17.43 5.90 24.40
C LYS A 365 -16.83 6.35 23.06
N VAL A 366 -16.74 5.42 22.11
CA VAL A 366 -16.28 5.72 20.74
C VAL A 366 -17.44 6.39 19.98
N GLU A 367 -17.09 7.46 19.30
CA GLU A 367 -17.99 8.22 18.46
C GLU A 367 -17.52 8.17 17.00
N ARG A 368 -18.43 8.41 16.07
CA ARG A 368 -18.09 8.57 14.65
C ARG A 368 -18.86 9.70 14.02
N SER A 369 -18.30 10.29 12.98
CA SER A 369 -18.94 11.23 12.07
C SER A 369 -18.70 10.80 10.65
N CYS A 370 -19.73 10.88 9.81
CA CYS A 370 -19.66 10.42 8.43
C CYS A 370 -20.37 11.42 7.51
N VAL A 371 -19.79 11.65 6.32
CA VAL A 371 -20.36 12.54 5.29
C VAL A 371 -20.21 11.88 3.93
N ASN A 372 -21.29 11.85 3.14
CA ASN A 372 -21.31 11.36 1.78
C ASN A 372 -20.78 12.43 0.80
N LEU A 373 -20.12 11.97 -0.26
CA LEU A 373 -19.58 12.85 -1.31
C LEU A 373 -20.65 13.47 -2.21
N GLU A 374 -21.86 12.91 -2.24
CA GLU A 374 -23.01 13.49 -2.94
C GLU A 374 -23.32 14.95 -2.53
N SER A 375 -22.84 15.36 -1.36
CA SER A 375 -22.98 16.70 -0.84
C SER A 375 -21.74 17.59 -1.07
N ASN A 376 -20.70 17.12 -1.78
CA ASN A 376 -19.50 17.89 -2.10
C ASN A 376 -19.57 18.43 -3.54
N ASP A 377 -19.56 19.75 -3.69
CA ASP A 377 -19.76 20.41 -4.99
C ASP A 377 -18.70 20.03 -6.03
N ARG A 378 -17.45 19.81 -5.59
CA ARG A 378 -16.39 19.36 -6.49
C ARG A 378 -16.61 17.91 -6.96
N ALA A 379 -17.08 17.03 -6.10
CA ALA A 379 -17.42 15.66 -6.47
C ALA A 379 -18.59 15.65 -7.49
N ILE A 380 -19.58 16.54 -7.29
CA ILE A 380 -20.70 16.71 -8.21
C ILE A 380 -20.20 17.20 -9.58
N THR A 381 -19.39 18.26 -9.62
CA THR A 381 -18.88 18.82 -10.89
C THR A 381 -17.96 17.87 -11.64
N ASP A 382 -17.21 17.02 -10.93
CA ASP A 382 -16.37 15.97 -11.50
C ASP A 382 -17.17 14.69 -11.86
N SER A 383 -18.48 14.63 -11.56
CA SER A 383 -19.32 13.42 -11.69
C SER A 383 -18.70 12.18 -10.99
N LYS A 384 -18.20 12.39 -9.77
CA LYS A 384 -17.51 11.40 -8.93
C LYS A 384 -18.01 11.50 -7.49
N THR A 385 -19.32 11.24 -7.31
CA THR A 385 -20.00 11.36 -6.01
C THR A 385 -20.03 10.09 -5.18
N GLU A 386 -19.55 8.98 -5.76
CA GLU A 386 -19.51 7.69 -5.05
C GLU A 386 -18.51 7.74 -3.90
N GLY A 387 -19.00 7.42 -2.70
CA GLY A 387 -18.18 7.29 -1.51
C GLY A 387 -18.50 8.27 -0.40
N PHE A 388 -17.62 8.28 0.60
CA PHE A 388 -17.83 9.05 1.83
C PHE A 388 -16.55 9.14 2.67
N VAL A 389 -16.58 10.01 3.67
CA VAL A 389 -15.53 10.15 4.69
C VAL A 389 -16.11 9.79 6.04
N GLU A 390 -15.48 8.90 6.77
CA GLU A 390 -15.80 8.62 8.18
C GLU A 390 -14.61 8.92 9.07
N VAL A 391 -14.86 9.61 10.18
CA VAL A 391 -13.87 9.88 11.23
C VAL A 391 -14.32 9.20 12.52
N VAL A 392 -13.40 8.50 13.16
CA VAL A 392 -13.59 7.79 14.44
C VAL A 392 -12.92 8.57 15.56
N LEU A 393 -13.65 8.75 16.68
CA LEU A 393 -13.21 9.58 17.79
C LEU A 393 -13.30 8.84 19.13
N PHE A 394 -12.38 9.16 20.02
CA PHE A 394 -12.43 8.79 21.43
C PHE A 394 -11.97 9.98 22.30
N GLY A 395 -12.83 10.40 23.21
CA GLY A 395 -12.55 11.59 24.04
C GLY A 395 -12.30 12.86 23.23
N ARG A 396 -13.01 13.06 22.12
CA ARG A 396 -12.85 14.14 21.13
C ARG A 396 -11.51 14.10 20.34
N LYS A 397 -10.63 13.13 20.57
CA LYS A 397 -9.43 12.91 19.76
C LYS A 397 -9.78 12.08 18.54
N VAL A 398 -9.21 12.42 17.41
CA VAL A 398 -9.31 11.60 16.21
C VAL A 398 -8.40 10.39 16.37
N ILE A 399 -8.96 9.19 16.28
CA ILE A 399 -8.25 7.93 16.42
C ILE A 399 -8.31 7.06 15.17
N GLY A 400 -9.11 7.46 14.19
CA GLY A 400 -9.20 6.79 12.90
C GLY A 400 -9.94 7.61 11.86
N CYS A 401 -9.64 7.33 10.59
CA CYS A 401 -10.37 7.87 9.45
C CYS A 401 -10.36 6.86 8.31
N THR A 402 -11.49 6.74 7.61
CA THR A 402 -11.61 6.00 6.35
C THR A 402 -12.28 6.88 5.30
N ILE A 403 -11.71 6.91 4.10
CA ILE A 403 -12.18 7.69 2.96
C ILE A 403 -12.36 6.76 1.78
N VAL A 404 -13.52 6.83 1.15
CA VAL A 404 -13.77 6.23 -0.16
C VAL A 404 -14.10 7.37 -1.11
N SER A 405 -13.24 7.65 -2.07
CA SER A 405 -13.43 8.74 -3.04
C SER A 405 -12.40 8.69 -4.16
N LYS A 406 -12.59 9.48 -5.20
CA LYS A 406 -11.50 9.90 -6.08
C LYS A 406 -10.42 10.60 -5.22
N ASN A 407 -9.14 10.22 -5.41
CA ASN A 407 -7.99 10.79 -4.70
C ASN A 407 -8.07 10.64 -3.15
N ALA A 408 -8.63 9.53 -2.64
CA ALA A 408 -8.67 9.26 -1.20
C ALA A 408 -7.25 9.17 -0.60
N GLY A 409 -6.27 8.70 -1.38
CA GLY A 409 -4.86 8.63 -1.00
C GLY A 409 -4.25 10.01 -0.69
N GLU A 410 -4.64 11.04 -1.43
CA GLU A 410 -4.20 12.41 -1.14
C GLU A 410 -4.90 12.98 0.09
N LEU A 411 -6.22 12.72 0.20
CA LEU A 411 -7.04 13.26 1.29
C LEU A 411 -6.70 12.68 2.65
N ILE A 412 -6.31 11.39 2.72
CA ILE A 412 -6.04 10.69 3.99
C ILE A 412 -4.80 11.22 4.71
N SER A 413 -3.85 11.83 3.97
CA SER A 413 -2.62 12.40 4.52
C SER A 413 -2.89 13.46 5.60
N PHE A 414 -3.95 14.25 5.44
CA PHE A 414 -4.41 15.20 6.44
C PHE A 414 -4.76 14.51 7.77
N TRP A 415 -5.52 13.43 7.72
CA TRP A 415 -5.93 12.67 8.91
C TRP A 415 -4.77 11.90 9.54
N ALA A 416 -3.84 11.41 8.72
CA ALA A 416 -2.60 10.80 9.22
C ALA A 416 -1.80 11.81 10.06
N PHE A 417 -1.70 13.07 9.61
CA PHE A 417 -1.08 14.14 10.39
C PHE A 417 -1.84 14.42 11.69
N ILE A 418 -3.16 14.57 11.64
CA ILE A 418 -4.01 14.82 12.83
C ILE A 418 -3.81 13.72 13.89
N ILE A 419 -3.82 12.45 13.47
CA ILE A 419 -3.63 11.30 14.36
C ILE A 419 -2.19 11.26 14.91
N SER A 420 -1.18 11.52 14.07
CA SER A 420 0.24 11.52 14.48
C SER A 420 0.53 12.52 15.60
N ARG A 421 -0.19 13.64 15.59
CA ARG A 421 -0.09 14.71 16.59
C ARG A 421 -1.10 14.56 17.74
N ASN A 422 -1.91 13.48 17.74
CA ASN A 422 -2.92 13.22 18.76
C ASN A 422 -3.89 14.42 18.99
N LEU A 423 -4.29 15.07 17.88
CA LEU A 423 -5.10 16.27 17.90
C LEU A 423 -6.58 15.96 18.15
N LYS A 424 -7.27 16.94 18.73
CA LYS A 424 -8.73 16.87 18.88
C LYS A 424 -9.42 17.31 17.59
N ILE A 425 -10.64 16.84 17.37
CA ILE A 425 -11.46 17.23 16.22
C ILE A 425 -11.71 18.75 16.17
N SER A 426 -11.72 19.43 17.33
CA SER A 426 -11.81 20.89 17.40
C SER A 426 -10.67 21.62 16.69
N ASN A 427 -9.48 21.04 16.62
CA ASN A 427 -8.36 21.63 15.91
C ASN A 427 -8.60 21.71 14.39
N VAL A 428 -9.42 20.83 13.85
CA VAL A 428 -9.80 20.84 12.42
C VAL A 428 -10.82 21.96 12.12
N ASN A 429 -11.49 22.47 13.12
CA ASN A 429 -12.49 23.55 12.96
C ASN A 429 -11.89 24.85 12.40
N SER A 430 -10.61 25.11 12.66
CA SER A 430 -9.88 26.27 12.12
C SER A 430 -9.42 26.08 10.67
N MET A 431 -9.55 24.88 10.10
CA MET A 431 -9.20 24.62 8.71
C MET A 431 -10.13 25.43 7.78
N VAL A 432 -9.53 26.11 6.81
CA VAL A 432 -10.22 26.81 5.71
C VAL A 432 -9.78 26.16 4.40
N PRO A 433 -10.54 25.16 3.90
CA PRO A 433 -10.21 24.55 2.63
C PRO A 433 -10.54 25.49 1.47
N PRO A 434 -9.77 25.47 0.37
CA PRO A 434 -10.15 26.19 -0.83
C PRO A 434 -11.43 25.61 -1.44
N TYR A 435 -12.26 26.48 -2.03
CA TYR A 435 -13.54 26.10 -2.67
C TYR A 435 -13.47 26.33 -4.19
N PRO A 436 -14.02 25.39 -5.02
CA PRO A 436 -14.50 24.05 -4.66
C PRO A 436 -13.38 23.01 -4.74
N THR A 437 -13.25 22.18 -3.71
CA THR A 437 -12.27 21.08 -3.70
C THR A 437 -12.84 19.82 -3.03
N LEU A 438 -12.26 18.66 -3.33
CA LEU A 438 -12.55 17.44 -2.57
C LEU A 438 -12.10 17.56 -1.10
N GLY A 439 -11.07 18.38 -0.83
CA GLY A 439 -10.56 18.62 0.53
C GLY A 439 -11.56 19.22 1.50
N GLU A 440 -12.62 19.91 1.00
CA GLU A 440 -13.72 20.42 1.85
C GLU A 440 -14.42 19.31 2.63
N VAL A 441 -14.45 18.08 2.12
CA VAL A 441 -15.10 16.97 2.81
C VAL A 441 -14.47 16.71 4.19
N ASN A 442 -13.18 17.00 4.36
CA ASN A 442 -12.48 16.91 5.64
C ASN A 442 -13.02 17.93 6.66
N LYS A 443 -13.36 19.14 6.21
CA LYS A 443 -14.00 20.15 7.05
C LYS A 443 -15.46 19.81 7.32
N ARG A 444 -16.16 19.30 6.31
CA ARG A 444 -17.59 19.00 6.39
C ARG A 444 -17.88 17.88 7.40
N VAL A 445 -17.05 16.82 7.45
CA VAL A 445 -17.24 15.74 8.43
C VAL A 445 -17.08 16.25 9.87
N VAL A 446 -16.26 17.26 10.09
CA VAL A 446 -16.12 17.94 11.40
C VAL A 446 -17.34 18.83 11.69
N SER A 447 -17.84 19.54 10.70
CA SER A 447 -19.04 20.35 10.85
C SER A 447 -20.25 19.48 11.19
N GLU A 448 -20.40 18.31 10.55
CA GLU A 448 -21.45 17.34 10.85
C GLU A 448 -21.38 16.81 12.29
N TYR A 449 -20.14 16.52 12.77
CA TYR A 449 -19.93 16.13 14.17
C TYR A 449 -20.44 17.16 15.16
N TYR A 450 -20.28 18.45 14.88
CA TYR A 450 -20.76 19.53 15.76
C TYR A 450 -22.21 19.87 15.51
N ALA A 451 -22.73 19.78 14.30
CA ALA A 451 -24.09 20.17 13.95
C ALA A 451 -25.13 19.42 14.78
N SER A 452 -25.01 18.12 14.92
CA SER A 452 -25.90 17.29 15.73
C SER A 452 -25.91 17.71 17.21
N ARG A 453 -24.76 18.17 17.76
CA ARG A 453 -24.60 18.59 19.15
C ARG A 453 -25.08 20.02 19.40
N LEU A 454 -24.88 20.90 18.45
CA LEU A 454 -25.27 22.31 18.56
C LEU A 454 -26.75 22.50 18.29
N PHE A 455 -27.22 22.00 17.15
CA PHE A 455 -28.59 22.23 16.70
C PHE A 455 -29.64 21.34 17.41
N GLY A 456 -29.21 20.23 18.00
CA GLY A 456 -30.05 19.40 18.88
C GLY A 456 -30.17 19.94 20.31
N ASN A 457 -29.35 20.92 20.73
CA ASN A 457 -29.29 21.38 22.11
C ASN A 457 -30.32 22.49 22.38
N SER A 458 -31.39 22.14 23.09
CA SER A 458 -32.46 23.08 23.47
C SER A 458 -31.99 24.20 24.37
N PHE A 459 -31.00 23.98 25.25
CA PHE A 459 -30.45 25.01 26.12
C PHE A 459 -29.66 26.08 25.28
N LEU A 460 -28.90 25.66 24.31
CA LEU A 460 -28.22 26.60 23.41
C LEU A 460 -29.24 27.43 22.59
N LYS A 461 -30.29 26.81 22.10
CA LYS A 461 -31.36 27.51 21.38
C LYS A 461 -32.07 28.55 22.28
N PHE A 462 -32.30 28.19 23.54
CA PHE A 462 -32.87 29.10 24.52
C PHE A 462 -31.90 30.25 24.82
N TYR A 463 -30.61 29.96 25.08
CA TYR A 463 -29.59 30.95 25.31
C TYR A 463 -29.48 31.96 24.17
N VAL A 464 -29.42 31.50 22.93
CA VAL A 464 -29.39 32.38 21.74
C VAL A 464 -30.62 33.31 21.69
N LYS A 465 -31.81 32.78 21.95
CA LYS A 465 -33.06 33.58 21.99
C LYS A 465 -32.99 34.66 23.05
N VAL A 466 -32.51 34.35 24.26
CA VAL A 466 -32.35 35.30 25.36
C VAL A 466 -31.33 36.36 25.03
N PHE A 467 -30.11 35.91 24.55
CA PHE A 467 -29.02 36.81 24.17
C PHE A 467 -29.46 37.83 23.12
N GLN A 468 -30.11 37.38 22.03
CA GLN A 468 -30.62 38.29 21.01
C GLN A 468 -31.72 39.25 21.48
N LYS A 469 -32.43 38.98 22.59
CA LYS A 469 -33.37 39.92 23.18
C LYS A 469 -32.69 40.98 24.03
N ILE A 470 -31.57 40.62 24.66
CA ILE A 470 -30.82 41.54 25.57
C ILE A 470 -29.96 42.54 24.76
N PHE A 471 -29.42 42.11 23.65
CA PHE A 471 -28.52 42.89 22.79
C PHE A 471 -29.19 43.46 21.53
N LYS A 472 -30.50 43.61 21.55
CA LYS A 472 -31.25 44.44 20.62
C LYS A 472 -31.20 45.87 21.14
#